data_fa047263ebfe79dc27d411fd545780a8
#
_entry.id   fa047263ebfe79dc27d411fd545780a8
#
_cell.length_a   1.000
_cell.length_b   1.000
_cell.length_c   1.000
_cell.angle_alpha   90.00
_cell.angle_beta   90.00
_cell.angle_gamma   90.00
#
_symmetry.space_group_name_H-M   'P 1'
#
loop_
_entity.id
_entity.type
_entity.pdbx_description
1 polymer ?
#
loop_
_entity_poly.entity_id
_entity_poly.type
_entity_poly.pdbx_seq_one_letter_code
_entity_poly.pdbx_strand_id
1 'polypeptide(L)'
;ATTGRYYFLSRPRRFGKSLLLSTLEAYLSGKKELFRGLAIEKLEHKWEEHPILHLDLNTAKYDAMDSLNHVLDDSLKKWEEIYGTFPTEVTFALRFKGIVERAYEKTGHRVVILVDEYDKPMLQAIGNEVLQAEYRSTLKAFYSVLKTQDRYIKLAFLTGVTKFGKVSVFSDLNNLNDISMDGRYINICGITDGELHEYFDNDVVLLGERNGLTKEECYTKLKEQYDGYHFDYKTEGLYNPFSILNTLAKMKFADYWFETGTPSFLVY
;
A
#
# COMPACT_ATOMS: atom_id res chain seq x y z
N ALA A 1 -0.45 -20.08 -6.54
CA ALA A 1 0.58 -19.88 -7.57
C ALA A 1 0.56 -18.42 -7.97
N THR A 2 1.60 -17.71 -7.67
CA THR A 2 1.78 -16.30 -8.04
C THR A 2 2.02 -16.22 -9.55
N THR A 3 1.05 -15.75 -10.29
CA THR A 3 1.10 -15.60 -11.75
C THR A 3 1.81 -14.32 -12.19
N GLY A 4 2.30 -13.49 -11.27
CA GLY A 4 3.02 -12.25 -11.54
C GLY A 4 4.02 -11.91 -10.43
N ARG A 5 4.86 -10.88 -10.70
CA ARG A 5 5.85 -10.37 -9.73
C ARG A 5 5.64 -8.90 -9.40
N TYR A 6 4.94 -8.17 -10.25
CA TYR A 6 4.74 -6.73 -10.14
C TYR A 6 3.26 -6.45 -9.97
N TYR A 7 2.90 -5.90 -8.82
CA TYR A 7 1.51 -5.62 -8.48
C TYR A 7 1.32 -4.16 -8.10
N PHE A 8 0.19 -3.64 -8.52
CA PHE A 8 -0.27 -2.31 -8.16
C PHE A 8 -1.66 -2.38 -7.55
N LEU A 9 -1.84 -1.70 -6.41
CA LEU A 9 -3.11 -1.59 -5.71
C LEU A 9 -3.42 -0.12 -5.41
N SER A 10 -4.50 0.40 -5.95
CA SER A 10 -5.06 1.66 -5.46
C SER A 10 -6.28 1.41 -4.59
N ARG A 11 -6.31 2.09 -3.44
CA ARG A 11 -7.45 2.16 -2.54
C ARG A 11 -7.53 3.57 -1.95
N PRO A 12 -8.72 4.06 -1.59
CA PRO A 12 -8.85 5.34 -0.91
C PRO A 12 -7.99 5.42 0.34
N ARG A 13 -7.81 6.63 0.86
CA ARG A 13 -7.14 6.82 2.16
C ARG A 13 -7.90 6.07 3.25
N ARG A 14 -7.17 5.61 4.28
CA ARG A 14 -7.71 4.90 5.45
C ARG A 14 -8.29 3.50 5.16
N PHE A 15 -7.96 2.90 4.02
CA PHE A 15 -8.34 1.52 3.67
C PHE A 15 -7.33 0.45 4.14
N GLY A 16 -6.25 0.81 4.85
CA GLY A 16 -5.30 -0.17 5.37
C GLY A 16 -4.19 -0.58 4.40
N LYS A 17 -3.89 0.21 3.34
CA LYS A 17 -2.80 -0.06 2.40
C LYS A 17 -1.44 -0.27 3.09
N SER A 18 -1.06 0.64 3.98
CA SER A 18 0.20 0.55 4.73
C SER A 18 0.22 -0.67 5.66
N LEU A 19 -0.93 -1.06 6.24
CA LEU A 19 -1.05 -2.29 7.02
C LEU A 19 -0.84 -3.54 6.14
N LEU A 20 -1.39 -3.55 4.93
CA LEU A 20 -1.14 -4.61 3.96
C LEU A 20 0.36 -4.72 3.63
N LEU A 21 1.04 -3.59 3.37
CA LEU A 21 2.47 -3.60 3.08
C LEU A 21 3.29 -4.11 4.27
N SER A 22 3.01 -3.66 5.50
CA SER A 22 3.69 -4.17 6.69
C SER A 22 3.42 -5.65 6.94
N THR A 23 2.22 -6.14 6.60
CA THR A 23 1.88 -7.57 6.66
C THR A 23 2.67 -8.37 5.62
N LEU A 24 2.78 -7.89 4.37
CA LEU A 24 3.60 -8.51 3.34
C LEU A 24 5.09 -8.51 3.72
N GLU A 25 5.57 -7.40 4.29
CA GLU A 25 6.94 -7.29 4.82
C GLU A 25 7.20 -8.33 5.90
N ALA A 26 6.32 -8.44 6.90
CA ALA A 26 6.45 -9.43 7.96
C ALA A 26 6.43 -10.87 7.42
N TYR A 27 5.52 -11.17 6.49
CA TYR A 27 5.43 -12.48 5.85
C TYR A 27 6.70 -12.85 5.07
N LEU A 28 7.15 -11.93 4.21
CA LEU A 28 8.31 -12.15 3.34
C LEU A 28 9.66 -12.00 4.06
N SER A 29 9.65 -11.50 5.31
CA SER A 29 10.79 -11.54 6.24
C SER A 29 10.79 -12.79 7.14
N GLY A 30 9.91 -13.77 6.89
CA GLY A 30 9.87 -15.04 7.64
C GLY A 30 9.36 -14.92 9.07
N LYS A 31 8.69 -13.83 9.47
CA LYS A 31 8.20 -13.58 10.85
C LYS A 31 6.96 -14.42 11.16
N LYS A 32 7.10 -15.72 11.16
CA LYS A 32 6.01 -16.70 11.34
C LYS A 32 5.17 -16.45 12.60
N GLU A 33 5.80 -16.01 13.67
CA GLU A 33 5.15 -15.78 14.96
C GLU A 33 4.00 -14.75 14.91
N LEU A 34 4.06 -13.79 13.98
CA LEU A 34 3.02 -12.78 13.77
C LEU A 34 1.77 -13.33 13.08
N PHE A 35 1.86 -14.50 12.50
CA PHE A 35 0.77 -15.15 11.74
C PHE A 35 0.13 -16.31 12.49
N ARG A 36 0.47 -16.49 13.78
CA ARG A 36 -0.08 -17.56 14.61
C ARG A 36 -1.59 -17.46 14.72
N GLY A 37 -2.28 -18.56 14.46
CA GLY A 37 -3.74 -18.63 14.47
C GLY A 37 -4.43 -18.15 13.18
N LEU A 38 -3.68 -17.56 12.24
CA LEU A 38 -4.23 -17.15 10.94
C LEU A 38 -4.19 -18.31 9.92
N ALA A 39 -5.07 -18.26 8.92
CA ALA A 39 -5.17 -19.30 7.90
C ALA A 39 -3.83 -19.59 7.20
N ILE A 40 -3.01 -18.57 6.97
CA ILE A 40 -1.71 -18.68 6.32
C ILE A 40 -0.70 -19.55 7.11
N GLU A 41 -0.83 -19.64 8.43
CA GLU A 41 0.05 -20.49 9.25
C GLU A 41 -0.05 -21.98 8.83
N LYS A 42 -1.23 -22.40 8.37
CA LYS A 42 -1.49 -23.77 7.90
C LYS A 42 -1.16 -23.96 6.42
N LEU A 43 -1.15 -22.90 5.65
CA LEU A 43 -0.94 -22.94 4.19
C LEU A 43 0.53 -22.78 3.82
N GLU A 44 1.30 -22.00 4.60
CA GLU A 44 2.70 -21.73 4.33
C GLU A 44 3.62 -22.62 5.19
N HIS A 45 4.53 -23.33 4.56
CA HIS A 45 5.41 -24.27 5.24
C HIS A 45 6.87 -23.83 5.26
N LYS A 46 7.29 -22.98 4.32
CA LYS A 46 8.71 -22.66 4.14
C LYS A 46 9.15 -21.41 4.91
N TRP A 47 8.28 -20.38 4.97
CA TRP A 47 8.58 -19.10 5.62
C TRP A 47 9.94 -18.54 5.21
N GLU A 48 10.17 -18.51 3.88
CA GLU A 48 11.44 -18.05 3.33
C GLU A 48 11.67 -16.56 3.64
N GLU A 49 12.88 -16.24 4.10
CA GLU A 49 13.30 -14.88 4.36
C GLU A 49 13.85 -14.24 3.08
N HIS A 50 13.29 -13.09 2.71
CA HIS A 50 13.73 -12.30 1.58
C HIS A 50 14.25 -10.94 2.04
N PRO A 51 15.28 -10.36 1.38
CA PRO A 51 15.65 -8.98 1.63
C PRO A 51 14.51 -8.05 1.19
N ILE A 52 14.12 -7.12 2.09
CA ILE A 52 13.02 -6.19 1.87
C ILE A 52 13.57 -4.78 1.65
N LEU A 53 13.18 -4.15 0.56
CA LEU A 53 13.40 -2.74 0.28
C LEU A 53 12.05 -2.02 0.32
N HIS A 54 11.74 -1.40 1.46
CA HIS A 54 10.47 -0.71 1.68
C HIS A 54 10.65 0.79 1.53
N LEU A 55 10.06 1.38 0.49
CA LEU A 55 10.03 2.81 0.21
C LEU A 55 8.67 3.39 0.63
N ASP A 56 8.66 4.21 1.66
CA ASP A 56 7.48 4.94 2.10
C ASP A 56 7.57 6.41 1.63
N LEU A 57 6.79 6.75 0.62
CA LEU A 57 6.69 8.13 0.11
C LEU A 57 5.73 9.00 0.91
N ASN A 58 5.12 8.46 1.99
CA ASN A 58 4.22 9.24 2.85
C ASN A 58 4.95 10.10 3.89
N THR A 59 6.26 9.94 4.04
CA THR A 59 7.08 10.53 5.11
C THR A 59 7.38 12.01 4.95
N ALA A 60 7.19 12.60 3.76
CA ALA A 60 7.58 13.97 3.47
C ALA A 60 6.44 14.81 2.88
N LYS A 61 6.67 16.14 2.87
CA LYS A 61 5.91 17.11 2.10
C LYS A 61 6.65 17.39 0.79
N TYR A 62 5.92 17.35 -0.32
CA TYR A 62 6.47 17.47 -1.67
C TYR A 62 6.11 18.85 -2.27
N ASP A 63 6.72 19.90 -1.76
CA ASP A 63 6.48 21.31 -2.15
C ASP A 63 7.71 22.02 -2.70
N ALA A 64 8.87 21.36 -2.78
CA ALA A 64 10.12 21.90 -3.32
C ALA A 64 10.77 20.89 -4.28
N MET A 65 11.59 21.37 -5.20
CA MET A 65 12.24 20.59 -6.26
C MET A 65 13.06 19.40 -5.74
N ASP A 66 13.67 19.54 -4.58
CA ASP A 66 14.55 18.54 -3.95
C ASP A 66 13.83 17.64 -2.91
N SER A 67 12.55 17.90 -2.60
CA SER A 67 11.83 17.13 -1.59
C SER A 67 11.81 15.63 -1.88
N LEU A 68 11.53 15.24 -3.13
CA LEU A 68 11.57 13.84 -3.55
C LEU A 68 12.99 13.25 -3.48
N ASN A 69 13.98 14.04 -3.92
CA ASN A 69 15.38 13.63 -3.92
C ASN A 69 15.87 13.31 -2.50
N HIS A 70 15.48 14.11 -1.51
CA HIS A 70 15.82 13.87 -0.11
C HIS A 70 15.22 12.55 0.41
N VAL A 71 13.96 12.24 0.09
CA VAL A 71 13.31 10.98 0.51
C VAL A 71 13.97 9.76 -0.14
N LEU A 72 14.27 9.84 -1.44
CA LEU A 72 14.96 8.77 -2.13
C LEU A 72 16.37 8.58 -1.61
N ASP A 73 17.11 9.67 -1.39
CA ASP A 73 18.48 9.61 -0.85
C ASP A 73 18.53 8.99 0.54
N ASP A 74 17.63 9.40 1.44
CA ASP A 74 17.53 8.84 2.80
C ASP A 74 17.24 7.34 2.77
N SER A 75 16.31 6.91 1.93
CA SER A 75 15.97 5.49 1.78
C SER A 75 17.14 4.68 1.20
N LEU A 76 17.80 5.20 0.17
CA LEU A 76 18.95 4.54 -0.44
C LEU A 76 20.12 4.43 0.55
N LYS A 77 20.42 5.49 1.32
CA LYS A 77 21.47 5.45 2.35
C LYS A 77 21.25 4.35 3.38
N LYS A 78 20.02 4.20 3.87
CA LYS A 78 19.66 3.12 4.82
C LYS A 78 19.91 1.73 4.22
N TRP A 79 19.60 1.54 2.95
CA TRP A 79 19.88 0.26 2.29
C TRP A 79 21.35 0.07 1.96
N GLU A 80 22.07 1.14 1.62
CA GLU A 80 23.52 1.13 1.40
C GLU A 80 24.30 0.77 2.66
N GLU A 81 23.85 1.21 3.84
CA GLU A 81 24.42 0.78 5.13
C GLU A 81 24.36 -0.75 5.30
N ILE A 82 23.31 -1.39 4.79
CA ILE A 82 23.12 -2.84 4.89
C ILE A 82 23.85 -3.59 3.79
N TYR A 83 23.76 -3.11 2.54
CA TYR A 83 24.19 -3.83 1.35
C TYR A 83 25.43 -3.25 0.68
N GLY A 84 25.95 -2.13 1.16
CA GLY A 84 27.11 -1.45 0.59
C GLY A 84 26.78 -0.54 -0.60
N THR A 85 27.81 0.13 -1.11
CA THR A 85 27.75 1.08 -2.24
C THR A 85 29.01 1.00 -3.07
N PHE A 86 28.94 1.46 -4.34
CA PHE A 86 30.12 1.65 -5.20
C PHE A 86 30.26 3.11 -5.67
N PRO A 87 31.49 3.63 -5.83
CA PRO A 87 31.72 5.02 -6.26
C PRO A 87 31.11 5.40 -7.62
N THR A 88 30.82 4.41 -8.46
CA THR A 88 30.21 4.59 -9.79
C THR A 88 28.69 4.75 -9.74
N GLU A 89 28.08 4.52 -8.59
CA GLU A 89 26.62 4.62 -8.39
C GLU A 89 26.22 6.07 -8.08
N VAL A 90 26.34 6.95 -9.08
CA VAL A 90 26.18 8.41 -8.90
C VAL A 90 24.73 8.91 -9.07
N THR A 91 23.80 8.06 -9.51
CA THR A 91 22.37 8.43 -9.64
C THR A 91 21.50 7.54 -8.75
N PHE A 92 20.31 8.01 -8.39
CA PHE A 92 19.37 7.20 -7.61
C PHE A 92 19.05 5.84 -8.26
N ALA A 93 18.90 5.82 -9.59
CA ALA A 93 18.67 4.59 -10.33
C ALA A 93 19.86 3.61 -10.25
N LEU A 94 21.09 4.11 -10.39
CA LEU A 94 22.29 3.27 -10.30
C LEU A 94 22.50 2.75 -8.87
N ARG A 95 22.30 3.59 -7.86
CA ARG A 95 22.36 3.21 -6.45
C ARG A 95 21.32 2.12 -6.14
N PHE A 96 20.06 2.34 -6.54
CA PHE A 96 18.99 1.37 -6.33
C PHE A 96 19.26 0.04 -7.05
N LYS A 97 19.74 0.11 -8.29
CA LYS A 97 20.19 -1.07 -9.06
C LYS A 97 21.25 -1.87 -8.29
N GLY A 98 22.33 -1.21 -7.86
CA GLY A 98 23.42 -1.85 -7.13
C GLY A 98 22.98 -2.45 -5.80
N ILE A 99 22.08 -1.78 -5.07
CA ILE A 99 21.49 -2.30 -3.83
C ILE A 99 20.73 -3.60 -4.10
N VAL A 100 19.88 -3.66 -5.13
CA VAL A 100 19.13 -4.87 -5.48
C VAL A 100 20.06 -6.04 -5.83
N GLU A 101 21.11 -5.78 -6.59
CA GLU A 101 22.12 -6.81 -6.97
C GLU A 101 22.84 -7.34 -5.71
N ARG A 102 23.39 -6.45 -4.89
CA ARG A 102 24.12 -6.84 -3.67
C ARG A 102 23.24 -7.47 -2.60
N ALA A 103 21.99 -7.05 -2.48
CA ALA A 103 21.04 -7.69 -1.56
C ALA A 103 20.79 -9.14 -1.93
N TYR A 104 20.64 -9.44 -3.23
CA TYR A 104 20.54 -10.79 -3.74
C TYR A 104 21.84 -11.58 -3.52
N GLU A 105 22.99 -11.01 -3.86
CA GLU A 105 24.29 -11.66 -3.70
C GLU A 105 24.61 -12.02 -2.24
N LYS A 106 24.26 -11.09 -1.32
CA LYS A 106 24.49 -11.26 0.12
C LYS A 106 23.60 -12.32 0.76
N THR A 107 22.37 -12.46 0.30
CA THR A 107 21.36 -13.33 0.94
C THR A 107 21.09 -14.62 0.18
N GLY A 108 21.41 -14.68 -1.11
CA GLY A 108 21.01 -15.77 -2.00
C GLY A 108 19.51 -15.77 -2.34
N HIS A 109 18.73 -14.84 -1.78
CA HIS A 109 17.28 -14.73 -1.96
C HIS A 109 16.91 -13.50 -2.78
N ARG A 110 15.89 -13.65 -3.64
CA ARG A 110 15.38 -12.54 -4.44
C ARG A 110 14.79 -11.46 -3.56
N VAL A 111 14.97 -10.21 -3.99
CA VAL A 111 14.57 -9.00 -3.28
C VAL A 111 13.07 -8.76 -3.39
N VAL A 112 12.47 -8.33 -2.30
CA VAL A 112 11.10 -7.80 -2.25
C VAL A 112 11.16 -6.28 -2.20
N ILE A 113 10.39 -5.62 -3.07
CA ILE A 113 10.29 -4.18 -3.15
C ILE A 113 8.86 -3.77 -2.82
N LEU A 114 8.70 -3.00 -1.75
CA LEU A 114 7.41 -2.48 -1.30
C LEU A 114 7.43 -0.96 -1.41
N VAL A 115 6.40 -0.38 -2.03
CA VAL A 115 6.29 1.08 -2.19
C VAL A 115 4.92 1.54 -1.69
N ASP A 116 4.94 2.36 -0.64
CA ASP A 116 3.70 2.97 -0.13
C ASP A 116 3.52 4.40 -0.67
N GLU A 117 2.27 4.71 -1.05
CA GLU A 117 1.84 6.03 -1.53
C GLU A 117 2.68 6.55 -2.72
N TYR A 118 2.91 5.69 -3.74
CA TYR A 118 3.75 6.00 -4.92
C TYR A 118 3.37 7.30 -5.61
N ASP A 119 2.11 7.69 -5.56
CA ASP A 119 1.53 8.84 -6.25
C ASP A 119 1.54 10.13 -5.41
N LYS A 120 1.90 10.08 -4.14
CA LYS A 120 1.88 11.24 -3.24
C LYS A 120 2.74 12.41 -3.74
N PRO A 121 3.99 12.22 -4.24
CA PRO A 121 4.76 13.33 -4.79
C PRO A 121 4.04 14.04 -5.95
N MET A 122 3.46 13.25 -6.85
CA MET A 122 2.73 13.76 -8.01
C MET A 122 1.44 14.48 -7.62
N LEU A 123 0.71 13.94 -6.64
CA LEU A 123 -0.54 14.54 -6.13
C LEU A 123 -0.30 15.88 -5.42
N GLN A 124 0.78 15.99 -4.65
CA GLN A 124 1.12 17.23 -3.96
C GLN A 124 1.67 18.31 -4.89
N ALA A 125 2.22 17.93 -6.04
CA ALA A 125 2.69 18.84 -7.05
C ALA A 125 1.60 19.30 -8.05
N ILE A 126 0.33 18.89 -7.85
CA ILE A 126 -0.79 19.36 -8.70
C ILE A 126 -0.87 20.89 -8.65
N GLY A 127 -0.98 21.51 -9.83
CA GLY A 127 -0.97 22.97 -9.98
C GLY A 127 0.43 23.58 -10.19
N ASN A 128 1.51 22.76 -10.11
CA ASN A 128 2.88 23.17 -10.44
C ASN A 128 3.47 22.22 -11.50
N GLU A 129 3.33 22.60 -12.78
CA GLU A 129 3.74 21.75 -13.91
C GLU A 129 5.24 21.44 -13.92
N VAL A 130 6.07 22.40 -13.52
CA VAL A 130 7.54 22.25 -13.47
C VAL A 130 7.92 21.21 -12.43
N LEU A 131 7.34 21.31 -11.24
CA LEU A 131 7.56 20.35 -10.14
C LEU A 131 7.05 18.95 -10.51
N GLN A 132 5.87 18.86 -11.13
CA GLN A 132 5.33 17.58 -11.62
C GLN A 132 6.23 16.93 -12.67
N ALA A 133 6.77 17.71 -13.60
CA ALA A 133 7.67 17.19 -14.64
C ALA A 133 8.96 16.62 -14.03
N GLU A 134 9.54 17.32 -13.06
CA GLU A 134 10.73 16.88 -12.33
C GLU A 134 10.49 15.59 -11.56
N TYR A 135 9.44 15.56 -10.73
CA TYR A 135 9.11 14.36 -9.96
C TYR A 135 8.78 13.16 -10.85
N ARG A 136 8.07 13.37 -11.96
CA ARG A 136 7.79 12.33 -12.93
C ARG A 136 9.07 11.77 -13.54
N SER A 137 10.00 12.63 -13.93
CA SER A 137 11.29 12.24 -14.50
C SER A 137 12.10 11.40 -13.52
N THR A 138 12.21 11.86 -12.27
CA THR A 138 12.94 11.20 -11.19
C THR A 138 12.33 9.83 -10.86
N LEU A 139 11.00 9.75 -10.64
CA LEU A 139 10.32 8.51 -10.35
C LEU A 139 10.38 7.50 -11.49
N LYS A 140 10.25 7.98 -12.75
CA LYS A 140 10.37 7.12 -13.93
C LYS A 140 11.75 6.48 -14.03
N ALA A 141 12.82 7.28 -13.85
CA ALA A 141 14.19 6.80 -13.83
C ALA A 141 14.41 5.79 -12.68
N PHE A 142 13.91 6.09 -11.48
CA PHE A 142 14.04 5.22 -10.31
C PHE A 142 13.34 3.86 -10.52
N TYR A 143 12.08 3.86 -10.95
CA TYR A 143 11.31 2.63 -11.15
C TYR A 143 11.71 1.84 -12.40
N SER A 144 12.46 2.41 -13.35
CA SER A 144 12.99 1.67 -14.49
C SER A 144 13.89 0.49 -14.06
N VAL A 145 14.49 0.59 -12.88
CA VAL A 145 15.29 -0.46 -12.25
C VAL A 145 14.47 -1.75 -12.03
N LEU A 146 13.19 -1.65 -11.74
CA LEU A 146 12.32 -2.81 -11.57
C LEU A 146 12.32 -3.72 -12.81
N LYS A 147 12.35 -3.13 -14.00
CA LYS A 147 12.40 -3.86 -15.27
C LYS A 147 13.79 -4.45 -15.53
N THR A 148 14.83 -3.67 -15.30
CA THR A 148 16.21 -4.09 -15.61
C THR A 148 16.74 -5.13 -14.64
N GLN A 149 16.20 -5.18 -13.42
CA GLN A 149 16.61 -6.09 -12.34
C GLN A 149 15.60 -7.23 -12.09
N ASP A 150 14.73 -7.54 -13.05
CA ASP A 150 13.66 -8.56 -12.92
C ASP A 150 14.17 -9.91 -12.38
N ARG A 151 15.34 -10.35 -12.80
CA ARG A 151 15.95 -11.63 -12.37
C ARG A 151 16.21 -11.71 -10.86
N TYR A 152 16.43 -10.57 -10.20
CA TYR A 152 16.73 -10.47 -8.78
C TYR A 152 15.49 -10.17 -7.91
N ILE A 153 14.36 -9.85 -8.54
CA ILE A 153 13.15 -9.44 -7.84
C ILE A 153 12.21 -10.62 -7.64
N LYS A 154 11.78 -10.85 -6.41
CA LYS A 154 10.75 -11.83 -6.01
C LYS A 154 9.36 -11.23 -6.20
N LEU A 155 9.18 -10.02 -5.69
CA LEU A 155 7.92 -9.28 -5.68
C LEU A 155 8.22 -7.78 -5.68
N ALA A 156 7.50 -7.02 -6.49
CA ALA A 156 7.35 -5.57 -6.31
C ALA A 156 5.85 -5.27 -6.11
N PHE A 157 5.51 -4.65 -4.98
CA PHE A 157 4.14 -4.30 -4.64
C PHE A 157 4.05 -2.80 -4.35
N LEU A 158 3.25 -2.10 -5.14
CA LEU A 158 3.11 -0.66 -5.08
C LEU A 158 1.69 -0.28 -4.68
N THR A 159 1.55 0.64 -3.73
CA THR A 159 0.25 1.17 -3.33
C THR A 159 0.13 2.66 -3.60
N GLY A 160 -1.10 3.12 -3.80
CA GLY A 160 -1.43 4.53 -3.97
C GLY A 160 -2.91 4.81 -3.74
N VAL A 161 -3.26 6.09 -3.79
CA VAL A 161 -4.65 6.55 -3.69
C VAL A 161 -5.32 6.59 -5.06
N THR A 162 -4.55 6.94 -6.09
CA THR A 162 -5.04 7.15 -7.45
C THR A 162 -4.24 6.36 -8.48
N LYS A 163 -4.79 6.29 -9.70
CA LYS A 163 -4.06 5.78 -10.88
C LYS A 163 -3.41 6.91 -11.69
N PHE A 164 -3.44 8.14 -11.18
CA PHE A 164 -3.05 9.36 -11.90
C PHE A 164 -1.61 9.33 -12.42
N GLY A 165 -0.66 8.90 -11.61
CA GLY A 165 0.75 8.81 -12.00
C GLY A 165 1.11 7.51 -12.74
N LYS A 166 0.25 6.50 -12.74
CA LYS A 166 0.55 5.15 -13.22
C LYS A 166 1.00 5.13 -14.68
N VAL A 167 0.26 5.78 -15.56
CA VAL A 167 0.54 5.78 -17.01
C VAL A 167 1.83 6.52 -17.33
N SER A 168 2.16 7.58 -16.60
CA SER A 168 3.31 8.42 -16.86
C SER A 168 4.59 7.99 -16.17
N VAL A 169 4.49 7.40 -14.97
CA VAL A 169 5.64 6.95 -14.16
C VAL A 169 6.02 5.51 -14.50
N PHE A 170 5.03 4.66 -14.78
CA PHE A 170 5.23 3.23 -15.07
C PHE A 170 5.05 2.87 -16.54
N SER A 171 5.12 3.83 -17.47
CA SER A 171 4.97 3.56 -18.90
C SER A 171 5.89 2.46 -19.43
N ASP A 172 7.04 2.28 -18.79
CA ASP A 172 8.04 1.28 -19.16
C ASP A 172 7.87 -0.07 -18.45
N LEU A 173 6.94 -0.17 -17.46
CA LEU A 173 6.62 -1.40 -16.73
C LEU A 173 5.35 -2.07 -17.30
N ASN A 174 5.51 -2.68 -18.48
CA ASN A 174 4.39 -3.34 -19.18
C ASN A 174 3.81 -4.57 -18.44
N ASN A 175 4.55 -5.09 -17.46
CA ASN A 175 4.21 -6.27 -16.66
C ASN A 175 3.59 -5.93 -15.29
N LEU A 176 3.30 -4.66 -15.01
CA LEU A 176 2.66 -4.23 -13.77
C LEU A 176 1.18 -4.65 -13.76
N ASN A 177 0.85 -5.62 -12.92
CA ASN A 177 -0.50 -6.14 -12.76
C ASN A 177 -1.31 -5.21 -11.82
N ASP A 178 -2.27 -4.49 -12.38
CA ASP A 178 -3.19 -3.67 -11.61
C ASP A 178 -4.32 -4.54 -11.04
N ILE A 179 -4.27 -4.77 -9.74
CA ILE A 179 -5.26 -5.57 -9.01
C ILE A 179 -6.36 -4.75 -8.35
N SER A 180 -6.38 -3.44 -8.59
CA SER A 180 -7.32 -2.52 -7.91
C SER A 180 -8.79 -2.83 -8.19
N MET A 181 -9.10 -3.35 -9.39
CA MET A 181 -10.46 -3.70 -9.82
C MET A 181 -10.53 -5.16 -10.30
N ASP A 182 -9.61 -6.00 -9.87
CA ASP A 182 -9.62 -7.43 -10.17
C ASP A 182 -10.47 -8.17 -9.13
N GLY A 183 -11.53 -8.82 -9.56
CA GLY A 183 -12.48 -9.53 -8.70
C GLY A 183 -11.85 -10.54 -7.74
N ARG A 184 -10.65 -11.07 -8.07
CA ARG A 184 -9.87 -11.96 -7.18
C ARG A 184 -9.30 -11.26 -5.95
N TYR A 185 -9.13 -9.95 -5.99
CA TYR A 185 -8.47 -9.13 -4.98
C TYR A 185 -9.38 -8.02 -4.44
N ILE A 186 -10.69 -8.11 -4.72
CA ILE A 186 -11.63 -7.03 -4.42
C ILE A 186 -11.69 -6.74 -2.92
N ASN A 187 -11.62 -7.77 -2.08
CA ASN A 187 -11.75 -7.66 -0.63
C ASN A 187 -10.44 -7.24 0.07
N ILE A 188 -9.36 -7.04 -0.69
CA ILE A 188 -8.10 -6.55 -0.11
C ILE A 188 -8.29 -5.10 0.36
N CYS A 189 -7.87 -4.82 1.59
CA CYS A 189 -7.92 -3.50 2.20
C CYS A 189 -9.35 -2.94 2.34
N GLY A 190 -10.24 -3.70 2.89
CA GLY A 190 -11.61 -3.34 3.24
C GLY A 190 -12.13 -4.29 4.28
N ILE A 191 -13.34 -4.05 4.78
CA ILE A 191 -14.09 -5.02 5.60
C ILE A 191 -15.33 -5.39 4.79
N THR A 192 -15.55 -6.67 4.57
CA THR A 192 -16.76 -7.19 3.94
C THR A 192 -17.90 -7.26 4.95
N ASP A 193 -19.14 -7.33 4.47
CA ASP A 193 -20.31 -7.52 5.34
C ASP A 193 -20.20 -8.83 6.14
N GLY A 194 -19.73 -9.90 5.49
CA GLY A 194 -19.47 -11.18 6.16
C GLY A 194 -18.43 -11.09 7.28
N GLU A 195 -17.31 -10.40 7.05
CA GLU A 195 -16.28 -10.18 8.07
C GLU A 195 -16.77 -9.30 9.21
N LEU A 196 -17.62 -8.30 8.94
CA LEU A 196 -18.24 -7.49 9.98
C LEU A 196 -19.11 -8.34 10.90
N HIS A 197 -19.90 -9.27 10.33
CA HIS A 197 -20.72 -10.20 11.09
C HIS A 197 -19.88 -11.27 11.82
N GLU A 198 -18.79 -11.76 11.23
CA GLU A 198 -17.97 -12.81 11.81
C GLU A 198 -17.09 -12.32 12.96
N TYR A 199 -16.46 -11.16 12.80
CA TYR A 199 -15.42 -10.69 13.73
C TYR A 199 -15.87 -9.59 14.69
N PHE A 200 -16.93 -8.85 14.36
CA PHE A 200 -17.35 -7.67 15.13
C PHE A 200 -18.78 -7.73 15.66
N ASP A 201 -19.44 -8.89 15.60
CA ASP A 201 -20.86 -9.05 15.99
C ASP A 201 -21.12 -8.56 17.42
N ASN A 202 -20.27 -8.92 18.38
CA ASN A 202 -20.39 -8.49 19.76
C ASN A 202 -20.25 -6.97 19.94
N ASP A 203 -19.31 -6.36 19.20
CA ASP A 203 -19.08 -4.92 19.24
C ASP A 203 -20.27 -4.15 18.63
N VAL A 204 -20.89 -4.71 17.59
CA VAL A 204 -22.11 -4.16 16.96
C VAL A 204 -23.30 -4.21 17.91
N VAL A 205 -23.45 -5.30 18.67
CA VAL A 205 -24.50 -5.39 19.71
C VAL A 205 -24.29 -4.31 20.76
N LEU A 206 -23.08 -4.16 21.30
CA LEU A 206 -22.75 -3.13 22.30
C LEU A 206 -22.95 -1.70 21.75
N LEU A 207 -22.58 -1.47 20.48
CA LEU A 207 -22.83 -0.18 19.80
C LEU A 207 -24.32 0.11 19.70
N GLY A 208 -25.13 -0.91 19.35
CA GLY A 208 -26.60 -0.80 19.28
C GLY A 208 -27.20 -0.43 20.63
N GLU A 209 -26.88 -1.17 21.68
CA GLU A 209 -27.35 -0.90 23.06
C GLU A 209 -27.04 0.52 23.50
N ARG A 210 -25.81 1.00 23.23
CA ARG A 210 -25.38 2.35 23.61
C ARG A 210 -26.09 3.47 22.85
N ASN A 211 -26.59 3.18 21.65
CA ASN A 211 -27.27 4.15 20.79
C ASN A 211 -28.80 3.95 20.75
N GLY A 212 -29.36 3.03 21.56
CA GLY A 212 -30.80 2.77 21.60
C GLY A 212 -31.32 2.08 20.33
N LEU A 213 -30.49 1.27 19.67
CA LEU A 213 -30.80 0.53 18.45
C LEU A 213 -30.82 -0.99 18.72
N THR A 214 -31.69 -1.69 18.03
CA THR A 214 -31.56 -3.15 17.94
C THR A 214 -30.30 -3.54 17.14
N LYS A 215 -29.91 -4.80 17.21
CA LYS A 215 -28.77 -5.31 16.45
C LYS A 215 -28.96 -5.09 14.94
N GLU A 216 -30.13 -5.42 14.42
CA GLU A 216 -30.49 -5.29 13.02
C GLU A 216 -30.47 -3.81 12.54
N GLU A 217 -31.03 -2.91 13.37
CA GLU A 217 -30.98 -1.48 13.10
C GLU A 217 -29.54 -0.95 13.12
N CYS A 218 -28.70 -1.49 14.00
CA CYS A 218 -27.30 -1.10 14.08
C CYS A 218 -26.52 -1.52 12.82
N TYR A 219 -26.71 -2.75 12.34
CA TYR A 219 -26.11 -3.21 11.06
C TYR A 219 -26.61 -2.38 9.88
N THR A 220 -27.91 -2.11 9.81
CA THR A 220 -28.49 -1.27 8.76
C THR A 220 -27.83 0.11 8.74
N LYS A 221 -27.68 0.73 9.90
CA LYS A 221 -27.06 2.05 10.03
C LYS A 221 -25.56 2.05 9.70
N LEU A 222 -24.83 1.01 10.10
CA LEU A 222 -23.43 0.85 9.70
C LEU A 222 -23.30 0.74 8.18
N LYS A 223 -24.19 -0.01 7.54
CA LYS A 223 -24.23 -0.16 6.09
C LYS A 223 -24.55 1.15 5.38
N GLU A 224 -25.58 1.86 5.80
CA GLU A 224 -25.97 3.15 5.23
C GLU A 224 -24.86 4.21 5.35
N GLN A 225 -24.12 4.19 6.44
CA GLN A 225 -23.15 5.25 6.75
C GLN A 225 -21.74 4.95 6.25
N TYR A 226 -21.32 3.69 6.23
CA TYR A 226 -19.91 3.31 6.00
C TYR A 226 -19.67 2.30 4.88
N ASP A 227 -20.70 1.67 4.33
CA ASP A 227 -20.65 0.90 3.10
C ASP A 227 -20.78 1.85 1.89
N GLY A 228 -20.28 1.43 0.74
CA GLY A 228 -20.43 2.22 -0.50
C GLY A 228 -19.18 2.24 -1.36
N TYR A 229 -18.13 1.53 -0.97
CA TYR A 229 -16.94 1.40 -1.79
C TYR A 229 -17.04 0.13 -2.66
N HIS A 230 -17.39 0.31 -3.93
CA HIS A 230 -17.46 -0.75 -4.92
C HIS A 230 -16.23 -0.70 -5.83
N PHE A 231 -15.45 -1.76 -5.85
CA PHE A 231 -14.26 -1.86 -6.70
C PHE A 231 -14.48 -2.81 -7.90
N ASP A 232 -15.65 -3.44 -8.01
CA ASP A 232 -16.12 -4.17 -9.18
C ASP A 232 -17.66 -4.03 -9.27
N TYR A 233 -18.21 -4.09 -10.49
CA TYR A 233 -19.65 -3.94 -10.76
C TYR A 233 -20.52 -5.07 -10.19
N LYS A 234 -19.93 -6.21 -9.84
CA LYS A 234 -20.64 -7.43 -9.44
C LYS A 234 -20.46 -7.80 -7.98
N THR A 235 -19.77 -6.98 -7.20
CA THR A 235 -19.43 -7.31 -5.81
C THR A 235 -20.25 -6.48 -4.83
N GLU A 236 -20.43 -7.07 -3.64
CA GLU A 236 -20.93 -6.33 -2.48
C GLU A 236 -20.00 -5.16 -2.15
N GLY A 237 -20.55 -4.14 -1.50
CA GLY A 237 -19.78 -3.00 -1.03
C GLY A 237 -18.78 -3.41 0.05
N LEU A 238 -17.75 -2.59 0.23
CA LEU A 238 -16.81 -2.73 1.32
C LEU A 238 -16.95 -1.55 2.28
N TYR A 239 -16.91 -1.87 3.56
CA TYR A 239 -16.81 -0.85 4.60
C TYR A 239 -15.41 -0.27 4.67
N ASN A 240 -15.34 1.03 4.92
CA ASN A 240 -14.07 1.67 5.25
C ASN A 240 -13.59 1.21 6.64
N PRO A 241 -12.41 0.53 6.75
CA PRO A 241 -11.96 -0.03 8.02
C PRO A 241 -11.75 1.02 9.10
N PHE A 242 -11.24 2.21 8.74
CA PHE A 242 -11.01 3.28 9.70
C PHE A 242 -12.31 3.80 10.31
N SER A 243 -13.36 3.94 9.50
CA SER A 243 -14.67 4.38 9.98
C SER A 243 -15.30 3.33 10.90
N ILE A 244 -15.33 2.05 10.50
CA ILE A 244 -15.86 0.97 11.32
C ILE A 244 -15.13 0.86 12.65
N LEU A 245 -13.80 0.76 12.63
CA LEU A 245 -13.02 0.60 13.86
C LEU A 245 -13.16 1.80 14.82
N ASN A 246 -13.23 3.03 14.31
CA ASN A 246 -13.49 4.19 15.16
C ASN A 246 -14.90 4.21 15.73
N THR A 247 -15.91 3.83 14.93
CA THR A 247 -17.31 3.75 15.39
C THR A 247 -17.45 2.74 16.52
N LEU A 248 -16.90 1.54 16.37
CA LEU A 248 -16.93 0.50 17.37
C LEU A 248 -16.10 0.90 18.62
N ALA A 249 -14.89 1.39 18.46
CA ALA A 249 -14.05 1.80 19.59
C ALA A 249 -14.64 2.96 20.41
N LYS A 250 -15.27 3.92 19.75
CA LYS A 250 -15.87 5.11 20.40
C LYS A 250 -17.34 4.91 20.76
N MET A 251 -17.95 3.81 20.35
CA MET A 251 -19.38 3.52 20.51
C MET A 251 -20.28 4.67 20.02
N LYS A 252 -19.89 5.31 18.90
CA LYS A 252 -20.56 6.50 18.37
C LYS A 252 -20.46 6.52 16.84
N PHE A 253 -21.58 6.76 16.17
CA PHE A 253 -21.65 7.05 14.74
C PHE A 253 -21.17 8.48 14.45
N ALA A 254 -20.23 8.65 13.50
CA ALA A 254 -19.73 9.95 13.04
C ALA A 254 -19.00 9.81 11.69
N ASP A 255 -18.75 10.92 11.00
CA ASP A 255 -18.12 10.97 9.69
C ASP A 255 -16.58 10.94 9.78
N TYR A 256 -16.03 9.92 10.42
CA TYR A 256 -14.60 9.78 10.74
C TYR A 256 -13.66 9.88 9.53
N TRP A 257 -14.10 9.41 8.35
CA TRP A 257 -13.29 9.50 7.16
C TRP A 257 -13.11 10.95 6.68
N PHE A 258 -14.18 11.74 6.71
CA PHE A 258 -14.17 13.15 6.26
C PHE A 258 -13.26 14.02 7.11
N GLU A 259 -13.19 13.78 8.41
CA GLU A 259 -12.33 14.55 9.32
C GLU A 259 -10.84 14.41 9.00
N THR A 260 -10.43 13.28 8.39
CA THR A 260 -9.00 12.93 8.23
C THR A 260 -8.62 12.46 6.82
N GLY A 261 -9.58 12.15 5.98
CA GLY A 261 -9.38 11.45 4.71
C GLY A 261 -9.65 12.27 3.45
N THR A 262 -10.25 13.47 3.55
CA THR A 262 -10.60 14.28 2.38
C THR A 262 -9.35 14.65 1.58
N PRO A 263 -9.24 14.19 0.33
CA PRO A 263 -8.09 14.50 -0.50
C PRO A 263 -8.11 15.98 -0.88
N SER A 264 -7.05 16.71 -0.54
CA SER A 264 -6.92 18.13 -0.88
C SER A 264 -7.03 18.42 -2.38
N PHE A 265 -6.67 17.47 -3.24
CA PHE A 265 -6.77 17.60 -4.69
C PHE A 265 -8.21 17.57 -5.25
N LEU A 266 -9.21 17.17 -4.44
CA LEU A 266 -10.63 17.26 -4.81
C LEU A 266 -11.21 18.66 -4.57
N VAL A 267 -10.44 19.55 -3.97
CA VAL A 267 -10.87 20.92 -3.61
C VAL A 267 -10.44 21.95 -4.67
N TYR A 268 -9.69 21.53 -5.70
CA TYR A 268 -9.22 22.37 -6.81
C TYR A 268 -9.93 22.06 -8.11
#